data_c9f0673096b93fcdffc2119eb232a296
#
_entry.id   c9f0673096b93fcdffc2119eb232a296
#
_cell.length_a   1.000
_cell.length_b   1.000
_cell.length_c   1.000
_cell.angle_alpha   90.00
_cell.angle_beta   90.00
_cell.angle_gamma   90.00
#
_symmetry.space_group_name_H-M   'P 1'
#
loop_
_entity.id
_entity.type
_entity.pdbx_description
1 polymer ?
#
loop_
_entity_poly.entity_id
_entity_poly.type
_entity_poly.pdbx_seq_one_letter_code
_entity_poly.pdbx_strand_id
1 'polypeptide(L)'
;GSVVTLVNRSDKILRGYDEQIRDRLLQISLAKGIAFRFNAAFRKVEKLSDGSLMVHMTEGDPIAADMLLFAIGRRPHTEGLGLEKAGVELNEKGAVKVDADSRSTCPSIYAVGDVTDRVQLTPVAIREGQAFADSQFGGKPHRVDYDCIPSAVFSHPPLAGVGLTEAQARNRHGS
;
A
#
# COMPACT_ATOMS: atom_id res chain seq x y z
N GLY A 1 7.94 6.08 26.66
CA GLY A 1 7.52 5.77 25.30
C GLY A 1 7.35 7.04 24.48
N SER A 2 7.22 6.92 23.16
CA SER A 2 7.04 8.08 22.28
C SER A 2 5.59 8.55 22.29
N VAL A 3 5.38 9.86 22.19
CA VAL A 3 4.07 10.46 21.86
C VAL A 3 3.91 10.39 20.36
N VAL A 4 2.83 9.75 19.90
CA VAL A 4 2.61 9.50 18.47
C VAL A 4 1.38 10.26 17.98
N THR A 5 1.54 11.02 16.89
CA THR A 5 0.43 11.62 16.16
C THR A 5 0.40 11.06 14.75
N LEU A 6 -0.70 10.42 14.36
CA LEU A 6 -0.94 9.91 13.00
C LEU A 6 -1.76 10.94 12.22
N VAL A 7 -1.22 11.38 11.08
CA VAL A 7 -1.90 12.30 10.16
C VAL A 7 -2.39 11.53 8.96
N ASN A 8 -3.67 11.65 8.61
CA ASN A 8 -4.27 10.97 7.47
C ASN A 8 -5.13 11.92 6.63
N ARG A 9 -5.03 11.81 5.31
CA ARG A 9 -5.77 12.65 4.35
C ARG A 9 -7.27 12.33 4.29
N SER A 10 -7.66 11.09 4.63
CA SER A 10 -9.06 10.68 4.68
C SER A 10 -9.61 10.74 6.12
N ASP A 11 -10.90 10.58 6.22
CA ASP A 11 -11.68 10.57 7.46
C ASP A 11 -11.43 9.36 8.36
N LYS A 12 -10.89 8.26 7.80
CA LYS A 12 -10.64 7.00 8.51
C LYS A 12 -9.33 6.35 8.07
N ILE A 13 -8.74 5.55 8.97
CA ILE A 13 -7.59 4.69 8.67
C ILE A 13 -8.00 3.46 7.83
N LEU A 14 -7.04 2.78 7.21
CA LEU A 14 -7.14 1.44 6.60
C LEU A 14 -8.26 1.31 5.56
N ARG A 15 -8.16 2.09 4.48
CA ARG A 15 -9.06 1.93 3.32
C ARG A 15 -9.05 0.47 2.83
N GLY A 16 -10.24 -0.08 2.54
CA GLY A 16 -10.42 -1.42 2.01
C GLY A 16 -10.74 -2.50 3.06
N TYR A 17 -10.71 -2.17 4.34
CA TYR A 17 -11.20 -3.02 5.41
C TYR A 17 -12.61 -2.64 5.85
N ASP A 18 -13.32 -3.57 6.50
CA ASP A 18 -14.65 -3.31 7.07
C ASP A 18 -14.66 -2.12 8.01
N GLU A 19 -15.71 -1.33 7.92
CA GLU A 19 -15.82 -0.09 8.68
C GLU A 19 -15.78 -0.33 10.20
N GLN A 20 -16.49 -1.35 10.67
CA GLN A 20 -16.51 -1.71 12.09
C GLN A 20 -15.11 -2.10 12.63
N ILE A 21 -14.33 -2.82 11.82
CA ILE A 21 -12.97 -3.21 12.19
C ILE A 21 -12.05 -1.99 12.25
N ARG A 22 -12.18 -1.08 11.28
CA ARG A 22 -11.43 0.20 11.24
C ARG A 22 -11.74 1.06 12.46
N ASP A 23 -13.02 1.22 12.78
CA ASP A 23 -13.49 2.00 13.92
C ASP A 23 -13.03 1.37 15.24
N ARG A 24 -13.08 0.05 15.35
CA ARG A 24 -12.60 -0.66 16.54
C ARG A 24 -11.08 -0.47 16.74
N LEU A 25 -10.29 -0.59 15.69
CA LEU A 25 -8.85 -0.36 15.78
C LEU A 25 -8.55 1.09 16.16
N LEU A 26 -9.28 2.06 15.59
CA LEU A 26 -9.13 3.47 15.94
C LEU A 26 -9.39 3.71 17.42
N GLN A 27 -10.49 3.20 17.97
CA GLN A 27 -10.84 3.33 19.40
C GLN A 27 -9.74 2.75 20.31
N ILE A 28 -9.22 1.57 19.97
CA ILE A 28 -8.14 0.92 20.74
C ILE A 28 -6.85 1.76 20.65
N SER A 29 -6.55 2.31 19.49
CA SER A 29 -5.35 3.13 19.28
C SER A 29 -5.41 4.44 20.05
N LEU A 30 -6.58 5.09 20.07
CA LEU A 30 -6.84 6.28 20.88
C LEU A 30 -6.68 5.99 22.39
N ALA A 31 -7.26 4.88 22.85
CA ALA A 31 -7.13 4.45 24.25
C ALA A 31 -5.68 4.13 24.66
N LYS A 32 -4.81 3.81 23.68
CA LYS A 32 -3.37 3.63 23.88
C LYS A 32 -2.56 4.92 23.79
N GLY A 33 -3.21 6.05 23.58
CA GLY A 33 -2.57 7.37 23.57
C GLY A 33 -2.03 7.81 22.21
N ILE A 34 -2.40 7.15 21.11
CA ILE A 34 -2.09 7.63 19.76
C ILE A 34 -3.07 8.75 19.43
N ALA A 35 -2.57 9.94 19.08
CA ALA A 35 -3.38 11.01 18.56
C ALA A 35 -3.60 10.87 17.06
N PHE A 36 -4.77 11.29 16.55
CA PHE A 36 -5.10 11.25 15.13
C PHE A 36 -5.53 12.63 14.62
N ARG A 37 -5.05 12.97 13.43
CA ARG A 37 -5.49 14.12 12.64
C ARG A 37 -6.02 13.57 11.31
N PHE A 38 -7.34 13.55 11.15
CA PHE A 38 -8.02 13.14 9.92
C PHE A 38 -8.30 14.34 9.01
N ASN A 39 -8.60 14.04 7.73
CA ASN A 39 -8.84 15.06 6.70
C ASN A 39 -7.74 16.11 6.65
N ALA A 40 -6.52 15.72 6.95
CA ALA A 40 -5.38 16.60 7.12
C ALA A 40 -4.20 16.18 6.23
N ALA A 41 -3.53 17.17 5.68
CA ALA A 41 -2.29 17.01 4.92
C ALA A 41 -1.26 18.02 5.41
N PHE A 42 0.02 17.69 5.28
CA PHE A 42 1.08 18.64 5.54
C PHE A 42 1.37 19.52 4.30
N ARG A 43 1.78 20.75 4.53
CA ARG A 43 2.18 21.69 3.49
C ARG A 43 3.70 21.89 3.43
N LYS A 44 4.35 21.93 4.59
CA LYS A 44 5.78 22.19 4.73
C LYS A 44 6.31 21.52 5.99
N VAL A 45 7.55 21.06 5.94
CA VAL A 45 8.29 20.61 7.12
C VAL A 45 9.50 21.51 7.27
N GLU A 46 9.70 22.02 8.46
CA GLU A 46 10.79 22.90 8.84
C GLU A 46 11.63 22.24 9.91
N LYS A 47 12.96 22.22 9.74
CA LYS A 47 13.87 21.81 10.80
C LYS A 47 14.26 23.05 11.60
N LEU A 48 14.03 22.98 12.91
CA LEU A 48 14.34 24.07 13.83
C LEU A 48 15.82 24.03 14.27
N SER A 49 16.27 25.10 14.91
CA SER A 49 17.68 25.26 15.35
C SER A 49 18.10 24.25 16.42
N ASP A 50 17.17 23.73 17.21
CA ASP A 50 17.38 22.67 18.20
C ASP A 50 17.36 21.26 17.61
N GLY A 51 17.12 21.14 16.28
CA GLY A 51 17.06 19.87 15.55
C GLY A 51 15.67 19.26 15.49
N SER A 52 14.69 19.78 16.22
CA SER A 52 13.29 19.36 16.13
C SER A 52 12.64 19.77 14.80
N LEU A 53 11.44 19.29 14.56
CA LEU A 53 10.70 19.52 13.33
C LEU A 53 9.40 20.28 13.63
N MET A 54 9.07 21.24 12.76
CA MET A 54 7.76 21.87 12.73
C MET A 54 7.04 21.45 11.46
N VAL A 55 5.96 20.69 11.61
CA VAL A 55 5.13 20.20 10.48
C VAL A 55 3.95 21.13 10.31
N HIS A 56 4.00 21.97 9.29
CA HIS A 56 2.92 22.89 8.93
C HIS A 56 1.85 22.13 8.15
N MET A 57 0.64 22.17 8.66
CA MET A 57 -0.51 21.52 8.06
C MET A 57 -1.16 22.40 6.99
N THR A 58 -1.96 21.81 6.10
CA THR A 58 -2.80 22.56 5.15
C THR A 58 -3.89 23.34 5.88
N GLU A 59 -4.39 22.78 6.98
CA GLU A 59 -5.40 23.37 7.87
C GLU A 59 -5.06 23.05 9.31
N GLY A 60 -5.40 23.97 10.21
CA GLY A 60 -5.18 23.86 11.65
C GLY A 60 -3.74 24.15 12.08
N ASP A 61 -3.45 23.91 13.36
CA ASP A 61 -2.19 24.25 13.98
C ASP A 61 -1.04 23.34 13.51
N PRO A 62 0.18 23.88 13.40
CA PRO A 62 1.37 23.09 13.14
C PRO A 62 1.61 22.05 14.24
N ILE A 63 2.31 20.98 13.91
CA ILE A 63 2.69 19.92 14.85
C ILE A 63 4.21 19.98 15.04
N ALA A 64 4.63 20.16 16.29
CA ALA A 64 6.03 19.99 16.66
C ALA A 64 6.34 18.51 16.87
N ALA A 65 7.48 18.04 16.39
CA ALA A 65 7.89 16.65 16.49
C ALA A 65 9.41 16.50 16.50
N ASP A 66 9.91 15.49 17.20
CA ASP A 66 11.33 15.11 17.15
C ASP A 66 11.65 14.28 15.91
N MET A 67 10.66 13.55 15.41
CA MET A 67 10.79 12.68 14.24
C MET A 67 9.52 12.68 13.41
N LEU A 68 9.69 12.66 12.09
CA LEU A 68 8.61 12.51 11.11
C LEU A 68 8.85 11.28 10.26
N LEU A 69 7.85 10.37 10.22
CA LEU A 69 7.84 9.22 9.33
C LEU A 69 6.85 9.43 8.19
N PHE A 70 7.33 9.45 6.96
CA PHE A 70 6.51 9.42 5.76
C PHE A 70 6.13 7.98 5.39
N ALA A 71 4.89 7.59 5.70
CA ALA A 71 4.32 6.30 5.30
C ALA A 71 3.16 6.52 4.32
N ILE A 72 3.41 7.33 3.27
CA ILE A 72 2.38 7.91 2.38
C ILE A 72 2.16 7.12 1.09
N GLY A 73 2.72 5.92 0.99
CA GLY A 73 2.55 5.01 -0.14
C GLY A 73 3.87 4.56 -0.76
N ARG A 74 3.75 3.85 -1.85
CA ARG A 74 4.86 3.30 -2.65
C ARG A 74 4.62 3.62 -4.11
N ARG A 75 5.69 3.76 -4.88
CA ARG A 75 5.65 3.80 -6.34
C ARG A 75 6.60 2.75 -6.91
N PRO A 76 6.32 2.20 -8.09
CA PRO A 76 7.26 1.34 -8.79
C PRO A 76 8.60 2.04 -9.00
N HIS A 77 9.69 1.35 -8.76
CA HIS A 77 11.03 1.89 -9.01
C HIS A 77 11.54 1.36 -10.35
N THR A 78 11.16 2.03 -11.42
CA THR A 78 11.49 1.67 -12.81
C THR A 78 12.47 2.64 -13.46
N GLU A 79 12.76 3.74 -12.79
CA GLU A 79 13.64 4.81 -13.24
C GLU A 79 15.09 4.30 -13.42
N GLY A 80 15.72 4.61 -14.54
CA GLY A 80 17.11 4.24 -14.82
C GLY A 80 17.33 2.80 -15.30
N LEU A 81 16.27 1.96 -15.39
CA LEU A 81 16.39 0.58 -15.85
C LEU A 81 16.46 0.44 -17.39
N GLY A 82 16.26 1.55 -18.13
CA GLY A 82 16.32 1.53 -19.59
C GLY A 82 15.18 0.76 -20.25
N LEU A 83 14.04 0.63 -19.58
CA LEU A 83 12.88 -0.17 -20.02
C LEU A 83 12.32 0.30 -21.34
N GLU A 84 12.29 1.61 -21.59
CA GLU A 84 11.82 2.20 -22.83
C GLU A 84 12.70 1.76 -24.03
N LYS A 85 14.03 1.66 -23.82
CA LYS A 85 14.98 1.21 -24.83
C LYS A 85 14.78 -0.28 -25.16
N ALA A 86 14.29 -1.05 -24.20
CA ALA A 86 13.95 -2.47 -24.38
C ALA A 86 12.53 -2.68 -24.95
N GLY A 87 11.76 -1.62 -25.20
CA GLY A 87 10.39 -1.71 -25.68
C GLY A 87 9.37 -2.14 -24.61
N VAL A 88 9.71 -1.96 -23.34
CA VAL A 88 8.80 -2.25 -22.22
C VAL A 88 7.95 -1.01 -21.90
N GLU A 89 6.64 -1.18 -22.00
CA GLU A 89 5.69 -0.12 -21.67
C GLU A 89 5.45 0.00 -20.15
N LEU A 90 5.32 1.23 -19.70
CA LEU A 90 4.91 1.56 -18.34
C LEU A 90 3.48 2.13 -18.34
N ASN A 91 2.78 1.99 -17.21
CA ASN A 91 1.51 2.66 -17.01
C ASN A 91 1.72 4.10 -16.48
N GLU A 92 0.63 4.85 -16.26
CA GLU A 92 0.65 6.23 -15.78
C GLU A 92 1.34 6.41 -14.42
N LYS A 93 1.42 5.35 -13.61
CA LYS A 93 2.10 5.35 -12.31
C LYS A 93 3.57 4.92 -12.39
N GLY A 94 4.07 4.63 -13.60
CA GLY A 94 5.42 4.16 -13.84
C GLY A 94 5.61 2.66 -13.57
N ALA A 95 4.54 1.88 -13.44
CA ALA A 95 4.62 0.43 -13.29
C ALA A 95 4.77 -0.29 -14.63
N VAL A 96 5.48 -1.39 -14.64
CA VAL A 96 5.61 -2.24 -15.82
C VAL A 96 4.26 -2.86 -16.17
N LYS A 97 3.79 -2.61 -17.40
CA LYS A 97 2.61 -3.28 -17.93
C LYS A 97 2.92 -4.73 -18.23
N VAL A 98 2.12 -5.64 -17.69
CA VAL A 98 2.25 -7.08 -17.89
C VAL A 98 0.90 -7.72 -18.19
N ASP A 99 0.94 -8.83 -18.93
CA ASP A 99 -0.21 -9.70 -19.15
C ASP A 99 -0.49 -10.65 -17.97
N ALA A 100 -1.44 -11.56 -18.14
CA ALA A 100 -1.80 -12.54 -17.11
C ALA A 100 -0.68 -13.54 -16.77
N ASP A 101 0.31 -13.67 -17.64
CA ASP A 101 1.48 -14.55 -17.45
C ASP A 101 2.71 -13.77 -16.97
N SER A 102 2.51 -12.54 -16.49
CA SER A 102 3.54 -11.60 -16.01
C SER A 102 4.56 -11.18 -17.09
N ARG A 103 4.23 -11.35 -18.38
CA ARG A 103 5.07 -10.93 -19.50
C ARG A 103 4.82 -9.46 -19.81
N SER A 104 5.89 -8.72 -20.04
CA SER A 104 5.81 -7.32 -20.47
C SER A 104 5.51 -7.23 -21.99
N THR A 105 5.45 -6.03 -22.52
CA THR A 105 5.37 -5.77 -23.96
C THR A 105 6.60 -6.25 -24.74
N CYS A 106 7.74 -6.43 -24.05
CA CYS A 106 8.93 -7.11 -24.62
C CYS A 106 8.86 -8.61 -24.32
N PRO A 107 8.85 -9.50 -25.34
CA PRO A 107 8.61 -10.95 -25.15
C PRO A 107 9.59 -11.67 -24.22
N SER A 108 10.81 -11.16 -24.07
CA SER A 108 11.85 -11.75 -23.23
C SER A 108 11.92 -11.15 -21.82
N ILE A 109 11.07 -10.14 -21.49
CA ILE A 109 11.08 -9.45 -20.21
C ILE A 109 9.77 -9.70 -19.48
N TYR A 110 9.89 -10.16 -18.25
CA TYR A 110 8.80 -10.40 -17.31
C TYR A 110 8.95 -9.51 -16.09
N ALA A 111 7.84 -9.19 -15.43
CA ALA A 111 7.85 -8.42 -14.20
C ALA A 111 6.83 -8.99 -13.21
N VAL A 112 7.24 -9.09 -11.94
CA VAL A 112 6.43 -9.61 -10.82
C VAL A 112 6.56 -8.69 -9.60
N GLY A 113 5.59 -8.75 -8.71
CA GLY A 113 5.58 -7.99 -7.47
C GLY A 113 5.29 -6.50 -7.66
N ASP A 114 5.78 -5.70 -6.72
CA ASP A 114 5.46 -4.28 -6.57
C ASP A 114 5.72 -3.44 -7.84
N VAL A 115 6.68 -3.85 -8.67
CA VAL A 115 7.02 -3.15 -9.92
C VAL A 115 5.88 -3.18 -10.95
N THR A 116 4.91 -4.10 -10.81
CA THR A 116 3.72 -4.19 -11.67
C THR A 116 2.53 -3.39 -11.14
N ASP A 117 2.58 -2.89 -9.91
CA ASP A 117 1.51 -2.17 -9.19
C ASP A 117 0.16 -2.91 -9.17
N ARG A 118 0.15 -4.25 -9.28
CA ARG A 118 -1.07 -5.07 -9.16
C ARG A 118 -1.49 -5.22 -7.70
N VAL A 119 -0.68 -5.90 -6.89
CA VAL A 119 -0.90 -6.06 -5.45
C VAL A 119 0.44 -5.97 -4.74
N GLN A 120 0.61 -4.93 -3.94
CA GLN A 120 1.88 -4.63 -3.24
C GLN A 120 1.97 -5.40 -1.92
N LEU A 121 2.07 -6.72 -2.00
CA LEU A 121 2.23 -7.63 -0.86
C LEU A 121 3.32 -8.66 -1.15
N THR A 122 4.26 -8.83 -0.22
CA THR A 122 5.35 -9.80 -0.35
C THR A 122 4.88 -11.22 -0.66
N PRO A 123 3.85 -11.78 0.01
CA PRO A 123 3.36 -13.13 -0.33
C PRO A 123 2.82 -13.24 -1.76
N VAL A 124 2.23 -12.17 -2.29
CA VAL A 124 1.76 -12.15 -3.69
C VAL A 124 2.94 -12.14 -4.64
N ALA A 125 3.95 -11.29 -4.41
CA ALA A 125 5.16 -11.27 -5.23
C ALA A 125 5.87 -12.63 -5.27
N ILE A 126 5.93 -13.35 -4.14
CA ILE A 126 6.49 -14.70 -4.06
C ILE A 126 5.68 -15.67 -4.91
N ARG A 127 4.34 -15.63 -4.85
CA ARG A 127 3.48 -16.48 -5.67
C ARG A 127 3.57 -16.16 -7.16
N GLU A 128 3.67 -14.90 -7.51
CA GLU A 128 3.90 -14.47 -8.90
C GLU A 128 5.24 -15.00 -9.43
N GLY A 129 6.32 -14.88 -8.64
CA GLY A 129 7.64 -15.40 -8.99
C GLY A 129 7.64 -16.93 -9.15
N GLN A 130 6.93 -17.65 -8.26
CA GLN A 130 6.79 -19.10 -8.37
C GLN A 130 5.99 -19.48 -9.63
N ALA A 131 4.85 -18.82 -9.88
CA ALA A 131 4.04 -19.09 -11.07
C ALA A 131 4.82 -18.83 -12.36
N PHE A 132 5.63 -17.77 -12.40
CA PHE A 132 6.54 -17.48 -13.50
C PHE A 132 7.55 -18.61 -13.70
N ALA A 133 8.23 -19.06 -12.64
CA ALA A 133 9.24 -20.10 -12.71
C ALA A 133 8.65 -21.45 -13.17
N ASP A 134 7.52 -21.84 -12.61
CA ASP A 134 6.80 -23.07 -12.97
C ASP A 134 6.34 -23.05 -14.44
N SER A 135 5.84 -21.91 -14.91
CA SER A 135 5.34 -21.75 -16.28
C SER A 135 6.47 -21.72 -17.31
N GLN A 136 7.56 -20.98 -17.03
CA GLN A 136 8.63 -20.77 -18.01
C GLN A 136 9.66 -21.91 -18.03
N PHE A 137 9.92 -22.54 -16.90
CA PHE A 137 10.99 -23.51 -16.74
C PHE A 137 10.52 -24.88 -16.20
N GLY A 138 9.40 -24.91 -15.49
CA GLY A 138 8.91 -26.13 -14.83
C GLY A 138 7.96 -26.98 -15.68
N GLY A 139 7.56 -26.53 -16.86
CA GLY A 139 6.57 -27.22 -17.68
C GLY A 139 5.17 -27.33 -17.03
N LYS A 140 4.86 -26.48 -16.08
CA LYS A 140 3.61 -26.44 -15.30
C LYS A 140 2.96 -25.06 -15.42
N PRO A 141 2.26 -24.76 -16.54
CA PRO A 141 1.60 -23.46 -16.72
C PRO A 141 0.69 -23.15 -15.53
N HIS A 142 0.93 -22.02 -14.89
CA HIS A 142 0.20 -21.59 -13.69
C HIS A 142 0.02 -20.08 -13.69
N ARG A 143 -1.18 -19.62 -13.35
CA ARG A 143 -1.52 -18.20 -13.16
C ARG A 143 -1.90 -17.94 -11.73
N VAL A 144 -1.54 -16.77 -11.25
CA VAL A 144 -1.94 -16.34 -9.90
C VAL A 144 -3.38 -15.87 -9.94
N ASP A 145 -4.17 -16.38 -8.99
CA ASP A 145 -5.51 -15.89 -8.70
C ASP A 145 -5.41 -14.70 -7.71
N TYR A 146 -6.04 -13.59 -8.07
CA TYR A 146 -6.04 -12.36 -7.28
C TYR A 146 -7.37 -12.09 -6.57
N ASP A 147 -8.37 -12.96 -6.69
CA ASP A 147 -9.73 -12.67 -6.20
C ASP A 147 -9.83 -12.68 -4.66
N CYS A 148 -9.10 -13.57 -4.00
CA CYS A 148 -9.16 -13.74 -2.56
C CYS A 148 -7.77 -13.69 -1.92
N ILE A 149 -7.12 -12.54 -1.98
CA ILE A 149 -5.80 -12.35 -1.38
C ILE A 149 -5.96 -12.00 0.10
N PRO A 150 -5.46 -12.85 1.03
CA PRO A 150 -5.42 -12.48 2.43
C PRO A 150 -4.41 -11.35 2.67
N SER A 151 -4.82 -10.38 3.48
CA SER A 151 -3.96 -9.27 3.88
C SER A 151 -3.98 -9.09 5.39
N ALA A 152 -2.85 -8.71 5.97
CA ALA A 152 -2.71 -8.44 7.39
C ALA A 152 -2.14 -7.04 7.63
N VAL A 153 -2.63 -6.40 8.68
CA VAL A 153 -2.08 -5.16 9.21
C VAL A 153 -1.49 -5.46 10.57
N PHE A 154 -0.19 -5.22 10.72
CA PHE A 154 0.56 -5.47 11.95
C PHE A 154 0.42 -4.31 12.94
N SER A 155 -0.83 -3.89 13.15
CA SER A 155 -1.22 -2.96 14.19
C SER A 155 -1.21 -3.65 15.57
N HIS A 156 -1.59 -2.93 16.61
CA HIS A 156 -1.70 -3.51 17.94
C HIS A 156 -3.06 -3.17 18.59
N PRO A 157 -4.04 -4.12 18.54
CA PRO A 157 -3.95 -5.50 18.07
C PRO A 157 -3.78 -5.60 16.53
N PRO A 158 -3.20 -6.70 16.02
CA PRO A 158 -3.18 -6.96 14.59
C PRO A 158 -4.57 -7.22 14.06
N LEU A 159 -4.78 -6.93 12.78
CA LEU A 159 -6.00 -7.29 12.07
C LEU A 159 -5.67 -7.93 10.72
N ALA A 160 -6.59 -8.70 10.19
CA ALA A 160 -6.47 -9.32 8.89
C ALA A 160 -7.83 -9.40 8.21
N GLY A 161 -7.81 -9.54 6.90
CA GLY A 161 -9.01 -9.74 6.09
C GLY A 161 -8.71 -10.54 4.84
N VAL A 162 -9.73 -11.20 4.31
CA VAL A 162 -9.70 -11.91 3.03
C VAL A 162 -11.09 -11.88 2.40
N GLY A 163 -11.15 -11.72 1.09
CA GLY A 163 -12.41 -11.65 0.35
C GLY A 163 -13.13 -10.31 0.49
N LEU A 164 -14.46 -10.35 0.49
CA LEU A 164 -15.30 -9.16 0.46
C LEU A 164 -15.48 -8.53 1.85
N THR A 165 -15.54 -7.21 1.90
CA THR A 165 -16.08 -6.49 3.06
C THR A 165 -17.60 -6.69 3.14
N GLU A 166 -18.21 -6.45 4.31
CA GLU A 166 -19.66 -6.53 4.47
C GLU A 166 -20.39 -5.65 3.43
N ALA A 167 -19.94 -4.42 3.24
CA ALA A 167 -20.54 -3.51 2.26
C ALA A 167 -20.44 -4.05 0.82
N GLN A 168 -19.30 -4.64 0.45
CA GLN A 168 -19.13 -5.27 -0.86
C GLN A 168 -20.02 -6.53 -1.00
N ALA A 169 -20.12 -7.33 0.06
CA ALA A 169 -20.97 -8.52 0.06
C ALA A 169 -22.44 -8.15 -0.09
N ARG A 170 -22.92 -7.15 0.64
CA ARG A 170 -24.29 -6.64 0.52
C ARG A 170 -24.58 -6.11 -0.88
N ASN A 171 -23.67 -5.33 -1.45
CA ASN A 171 -23.82 -4.80 -2.82
C ASN A 171 -23.85 -5.91 -3.88
N ARG A 172 -23.13 -7.01 -3.66
CA ARG A 172 -23.01 -8.11 -4.63
C ARG A 172 -24.15 -9.12 -4.52
N HIS A 173 -24.64 -9.38 -3.31
CA HIS A 173 -25.56 -10.48 -3.03
C HIS A 173 -26.93 -10.02 -2.51
N GLY A 174 -27.10 -8.75 -2.27
CA GLY A 174 -28.28 -8.20 -1.62
C GLY A 174 -28.22 -8.34 -0.09
N SER A 175 -29.05 -7.60 0.61
CA SER A 175 -29.22 -7.66 2.08
C SER A 175 -30.27 -8.69 2.45
#